data_466c53f81a69412ba01e209dcca33a48
#
_entry.id   466c53f81a69412ba01e209dcca33a48
#
_cell.length_a   1.000
_cell.length_b   1.000
_cell.length_c   1.000
_cell.angle_alpha   90.00
_cell.angle_beta   90.00
_cell.angle_gamma   90.00
#
_symmetry.space_group_name_H-M   'P 1'
#
loop_
_entity.id
_entity.type
_entity.pdbx_description
1 polymer ?
#
loop_
_entity_poly.entity_id
_entity_poly.type
_entity_poly.pdbx_seq_one_letter_code
_entity_poly.pdbx_strand_id
1 'polypeptide(L)'
;MTSEQRRVVLTLGFCGLVSAADNWFVSPALPAIVRTLAVAPSVVAVILTAYLVPYGALQPVCGAIGDRVGRVRLLRVIVAGLAVGTLVCALAPSLPALVAARILTGCFAAGIISVSQALVGDVVSAEDRAAAVGLLMGVTFTGQGLSAGLGGIITELVGWRAAFVCFGVLAVVAWLGVMRLRGVGEREADGGSSSSGAGAFLSSAVRTFFGPGRAVFLTAFTTGIIYLGVYGFMGTFLAERCGLSSTPACLLMMFYGLACLAGGSLSGRIGGWHGLRGTILVGEASGLAAAGLLLVSTVTGSWVPALVAAACLGLGYILVQPTLVSLSMDVDPAQTGLCTGLIGFGVFVGGGAGSTLGGFAISAGGYEALWIVAAAALALQTVIGWRALPQK
;
A
#
# COMPACT_ATOMS: atom_id res chain seq x y z
N MET A 1 23.08 1.82 7.51
CA MET A 1 22.76 1.00 6.31
C MET A 1 23.89 1.06 5.31
N THR A 2 24.44 -0.09 4.87
CA THR A 2 25.54 -0.19 3.88
C THR A 2 25.03 0.10 2.46
N SER A 3 25.95 0.32 1.49
CA SER A 3 25.58 0.52 0.07
C SER A 3 24.90 -0.71 -0.53
N GLU A 4 25.30 -1.92 -0.12
CA GLU A 4 24.69 -3.17 -0.56
C GLU A 4 23.27 -3.33 -0.01
N GLN A 5 23.06 -3.11 1.28
CA GLN A 5 21.74 -3.11 1.90
C GLN A 5 20.80 -2.09 1.21
N ARG A 6 21.31 -0.88 0.93
CA ARG A 6 20.53 0.15 0.22
C ARG A 6 20.15 -0.31 -1.19
N ARG A 7 21.04 -0.98 -1.91
CA ARG A 7 20.74 -1.55 -3.23
C ARG A 7 19.62 -2.60 -3.15
N VAL A 8 19.66 -3.49 -2.16
CA VAL A 8 18.60 -4.47 -1.93
C VAL A 8 17.27 -3.77 -1.65
N VAL A 9 17.25 -2.81 -0.72
CA VAL A 9 16.04 -2.04 -0.36
C VAL A 9 15.44 -1.32 -1.57
N LEU A 10 16.28 -0.68 -2.40
CA LEU A 10 15.81 0.02 -3.60
C LEU A 10 15.28 -0.96 -4.67
N THR A 11 15.90 -2.13 -4.84
CA THR A 11 15.40 -3.16 -5.75
C THR A 11 14.03 -3.67 -5.30
N LEU A 12 13.86 -3.94 -4.02
CA LEU A 12 12.59 -4.35 -3.44
C LEU A 12 11.54 -3.23 -3.50
N GLY A 13 11.96 -2.00 -3.22
CA GLY A 13 11.12 -0.81 -3.38
C GLY A 13 10.62 -0.63 -4.82
N PHE A 14 11.47 -0.89 -5.82
CA PHE A 14 11.06 -0.87 -7.22
C PHE A 14 10.04 -1.97 -7.55
N CYS A 15 10.18 -3.18 -6.98
CA CYS A 15 9.15 -4.22 -7.12
C CYS A 15 7.81 -3.76 -6.50
N GLY A 16 7.88 -3.15 -5.32
CA GLY A 16 6.71 -2.55 -4.67
C GLY A 16 6.09 -1.42 -5.49
N LEU A 17 6.91 -0.53 -6.07
CA LEU A 17 6.48 0.56 -6.96
C LEU A 17 5.68 0.01 -8.14
N VAL A 18 6.20 -1.01 -8.82
CA VAL A 18 5.53 -1.61 -9.99
C VAL A 18 4.24 -2.30 -9.57
N SER A 19 4.23 -3.01 -8.43
CA SER A 19 3.02 -3.64 -7.88
C SER A 19 1.94 -2.61 -7.52
N ALA A 20 2.32 -1.51 -6.87
CA ALA A 20 1.41 -0.42 -6.55
C ALA A 20 0.91 0.28 -7.83
N ALA A 21 1.81 0.52 -8.79
CA ALA A 21 1.48 1.13 -10.07
C ALA A 21 0.47 0.30 -10.86
N ASP A 22 0.65 -1.03 -10.92
CA ASP A 22 -0.27 -1.96 -11.61
C ASP A 22 -1.70 -1.90 -11.07
N ASN A 23 -1.85 -1.63 -9.78
CA ASN A 23 -3.16 -1.47 -9.18
C ASN A 23 -3.81 -0.13 -9.54
N TRP A 24 -3.07 0.97 -9.42
CA TRP A 24 -3.64 2.31 -9.42
C TRP A 24 -3.81 2.94 -10.80
N PHE A 25 -3.02 2.54 -11.82
CA PHE A 25 -3.19 3.07 -13.18
C PHE A 25 -4.52 2.63 -13.83
N VAL A 26 -5.15 1.58 -13.34
CA VAL A 26 -6.41 1.04 -13.89
C VAL A 26 -7.58 2.00 -13.65
N SER A 27 -7.58 2.74 -12.55
CA SER A 27 -8.66 3.66 -12.22
C SER A 27 -8.92 4.71 -13.31
N PRO A 28 -7.95 5.50 -13.79
CA PRO A 28 -8.14 6.42 -14.91
C PRO A 28 -8.37 5.72 -16.26
N ALA A 29 -8.04 4.44 -16.39
CA ALA A 29 -8.28 3.67 -17.61
C ALA A 29 -9.72 3.13 -17.74
N LEU A 30 -10.51 3.10 -16.66
CA LEU A 30 -11.87 2.53 -16.65
C LEU A 30 -12.77 3.09 -17.75
N PRO A 31 -12.85 4.41 -18.03
CA PRO A 31 -13.70 4.92 -19.11
C PRO A 31 -13.30 4.41 -20.51
N ALA A 32 -12.02 4.21 -20.76
CA ALA A 32 -11.53 3.65 -22.01
C ALA A 32 -11.87 2.15 -22.13
N ILE A 33 -11.78 1.39 -21.04
CA ILE A 33 -12.17 -0.02 -20.97
C ILE A 33 -13.67 -0.17 -21.23
N VAL A 34 -14.52 0.68 -20.61
CA VAL A 34 -15.98 0.75 -20.86
C VAL A 34 -16.29 0.89 -22.33
N ARG A 35 -15.67 1.87 -22.99
CA ARG A 35 -15.88 2.12 -24.43
C ARG A 35 -15.40 0.96 -25.30
N THR A 36 -14.23 0.38 -24.99
CA THR A 36 -13.63 -0.66 -25.83
C THR A 36 -14.29 -2.01 -25.70
N LEU A 37 -14.73 -2.39 -24.48
CA LEU A 37 -15.39 -3.67 -24.21
C LEU A 37 -16.92 -3.58 -24.28
N ALA A 38 -17.48 -2.39 -24.57
CA ALA A 38 -18.92 -2.12 -24.66
C ALA A 38 -19.70 -2.62 -23.40
N VAL A 39 -19.16 -2.34 -22.20
CA VAL A 39 -19.76 -2.76 -20.92
C VAL A 39 -20.35 -1.58 -20.17
N ALA A 40 -21.28 -1.85 -19.25
CA ALA A 40 -21.87 -0.79 -18.43
C ALA A 40 -20.84 -0.20 -17.44
N PRO A 41 -20.79 1.13 -17.26
CA PRO A 41 -19.88 1.79 -16.31
C PRO A 41 -20.01 1.26 -14.87
N SER A 42 -21.22 0.86 -14.46
CA SER A 42 -21.49 0.30 -13.13
C SER A 42 -20.80 -1.05 -12.87
N VAL A 43 -20.49 -1.79 -13.92
CA VAL A 43 -19.90 -3.13 -13.78
C VAL A 43 -18.37 -3.11 -13.90
N VAL A 44 -17.81 -2.13 -14.62
CA VAL A 44 -16.36 -2.11 -14.90
C VAL A 44 -15.49 -1.97 -13.65
N ALA A 45 -16.00 -1.33 -12.59
CA ALA A 45 -15.29 -1.17 -11.32
C ALA A 45 -14.92 -2.51 -10.64
N VAL A 46 -15.58 -3.62 -11.03
CA VAL A 46 -15.24 -4.97 -10.55
C VAL A 46 -13.77 -5.35 -10.84
N ILE A 47 -13.15 -4.75 -11.87
CA ILE A 47 -11.74 -4.96 -12.22
C ILE A 47 -10.80 -4.54 -11.07
N LEU A 48 -11.12 -3.46 -10.37
CA LEU A 48 -10.35 -2.97 -9.21
C LEU A 48 -10.50 -3.92 -8.03
N THR A 49 -11.74 -4.30 -7.72
CA THR A 49 -12.04 -5.23 -6.62
C THR A 49 -11.44 -6.62 -6.87
N ALA A 50 -11.47 -7.09 -8.12
CA ALA A 50 -10.89 -8.35 -8.55
C ALA A 50 -9.38 -8.47 -8.26
N TYR A 51 -8.66 -7.35 -8.26
CA TYR A 51 -7.26 -7.30 -7.86
C TYR A 51 -7.11 -7.12 -6.34
N LEU A 52 -7.81 -6.16 -5.76
CA LEU A 52 -7.60 -5.74 -4.36
C LEU A 52 -7.99 -6.80 -3.34
N VAL A 53 -9.06 -7.59 -3.60
CA VAL A 53 -9.50 -8.62 -2.66
C VAL A 53 -8.44 -9.72 -2.48
N PRO A 54 -7.96 -10.41 -3.54
CA PRO A 54 -6.91 -11.40 -3.35
C PRO A 54 -5.59 -10.75 -2.89
N TYR A 55 -5.27 -9.55 -3.35
CA TYR A 55 -4.10 -8.80 -2.91
C TYR A 55 -4.07 -8.59 -1.39
N GLY A 56 -5.16 -8.13 -0.79
CA GLY A 56 -5.25 -7.93 0.66
C GLY A 56 -5.28 -9.25 1.44
N ALA A 57 -6.16 -10.18 1.01
CA ALA A 57 -6.40 -11.42 1.73
C ALA A 57 -5.18 -12.36 1.77
N LEU A 58 -4.37 -12.38 0.71
CA LEU A 58 -3.24 -13.32 0.61
C LEU A 58 -1.93 -12.78 1.19
N GLN A 59 -1.85 -11.53 1.65
CA GLN A 59 -0.62 -10.98 2.23
C GLN A 59 -0.05 -11.81 3.39
N PRO A 60 -0.84 -12.21 4.42
CA PRO A 60 -0.33 -13.04 5.51
C PRO A 60 0.10 -14.43 5.03
N VAL A 61 -0.63 -14.98 4.04
CA VAL A 61 -0.32 -16.29 3.44
C VAL A 61 1.03 -16.24 2.73
N CYS A 62 1.24 -15.24 1.87
CA CYS A 62 2.52 -15.03 1.18
C CYS A 62 3.67 -14.78 2.16
N GLY A 63 3.43 -14.02 3.24
CA GLY A 63 4.40 -13.81 4.29
C GLY A 63 4.85 -15.12 4.93
N ALA A 64 3.89 -15.94 5.37
CA ALA A 64 4.16 -17.25 5.98
C ALA A 64 4.81 -18.25 5.01
N ILE A 65 4.46 -18.22 3.72
CA ILE A 65 5.14 -19.02 2.69
C ILE A 65 6.59 -18.55 2.55
N GLY A 66 6.83 -17.23 2.53
CA GLY A 66 8.17 -16.65 2.46
C GLY A 66 9.08 -17.08 3.62
N ASP A 67 8.52 -17.18 4.83
CA ASP A 67 9.25 -17.65 6.02
C ASP A 67 9.70 -19.12 5.89
N ARG A 68 8.96 -19.94 5.11
CA ARG A 68 9.24 -21.38 4.93
C ARG A 68 10.12 -21.70 3.73
N VAL A 69 9.79 -21.12 2.56
CA VAL A 69 10.46 -21.49 1.30
C VAL A 69 11.63 -20.57 0.94
N GLY A 70 11.83 -19.52 1.72
CA GLY A 70 12.81 -18.46 1.47
C GLY A 70 12.23 -17.28 0.68
N ARG A 71 12.47 -16.08 1.22
CA ARG A 71 11.82 -14.84 0.73
C ARG A 71 12.23 -14.47 -0.68
N VAL A 72 13.51 -14.57 -1.02
CA VAL A 72 14.01 -14.25 -2.37
C VAL A 72 13.47 -15.22 -3.40
N ARG A 73 13.39 -16.53 -3.05
CA ARG A 73 12.80 -17.55 -3.95
C ARG A 73 11.33 -17.23 -4.23
N LEU A 74 10.55 -16.92 -3.19
CA LEU A 74 9.15 -16.55 -3.34
C LEU A 74 9.01 -15.27 -4.17
N LEU A 75 9.81 -14.22 -3.89
CA LEU A 75 9.78 -12.97 -4.65
C LEU A 75 10.04 -13.18 -6.15
N ARG A 76 10.94 -14.07 -6.53
CA ARG A 76 11.19 -14.41 -7.95
C ARG A 76 9.94 -14.95 -8.63
N VAL A 77 9.18 -15.80 -7.94
CA VAL A 77 7.93 -16.39 -8.48
C VAL A 77 6.82 -15.36 -8.55
N ILE A 78 6.57 -14.61 -7.45
CA ILE A 78 5.44 -13.69 -7.39
C ILE A 78 5.62 -12.46 -8.29
N VAL A 79 6.85 -11.93 -8.43
CA VAL A 79 7.11 -10.82 -9.35
C VAL A 79 7.04 -11.28 -10.82
N ALA A 80 7.48 -12.52 -11.14
CA ALA A 80 7.24 -13.11 -12.46
C ALA A 80 5.74 -13.27 -12.75
N GLY A 81 4.99 -13.77 -11.75
CA GLY A 81 3.53 -13.92 -11.85
C GLY A 81 2.82 -12.58 -12.05
N LEU A 82 3.24 -11.51 -11.34
CA LEU A 82 2.76 -10.15 -11.59
C LEU A 82 3.01 -9.74 -13.04
N ALA A 83 4.25 -9.89 -13.53
CA ALA A 83 4.62 -9.48 -14.89
C ALA A 83 3.77 -10.20 -15.95
N VAL A 84 3.66 -11.53 -15.84
CA VAL A 84 2.83 -12.34 -16.76
C VAL A 84 1.37 -11.95 -16.65
N GLY A 85 0.82 -11.85 -15.43
CA GLY A 85 -0.59 -11.50 -15.20
C GLY A 85 -0.94 -10.12 -15.78
N THR A 86 -0.07 -9.12 -15.58
CA THR A 86 -0.26 -7.76 -16.11
C THR A 86 -0.24 -7.78 -17.65
N LEU A 87 0.69 -8.51 -18.28
CA LEU A 87 0.74 -8.64 -19.74
C LEU A 87 -0.49 -9.39 -20.27
N VAL A 88 -0.98 -10.41 -19.58
CA VAL A 88 -2.23 -11.14 -19.94
C VAL A 88 -3.44 -10.20 -19.88
N CYS A 89 -3.49 -9.25 -18.92
CA CYS A 89 -4.55 -8.24 -18.89
C CYS A 89 -4.62 -7.42 -20.17
N ALA A 90 -3.47 -7.10 -20.80
CA ALA A 90 -3.43 -6.38 -22.08
C ALA A 90 -4.10 -7.13 -23.24
N LEU A 91 -4.09 -8.46 -23.17
CA LEU A 91 -4.64 -9.35 -24.21
C LEU A 91 -6.12 -9.70 -23.99
N ALA A 92 -6.73 -9.25 -22.89
CA ALA A 92 -8.09 -9.62 -22.52
C ALA A 92 -9.12 -9.17 -23.59
N PRO A 93 -9.88 -10.10 -24.18
CA PRO A 93 -10.88 -9.78 -25.21
C PRO A 93 -12.22 -9.35 -24.63
N SER A 94 -12.47 -9.62 -23.35
CA SER A 94 -13.76 -9.37 -22.69
C SER A 94 -13.57 -9.00 -21.23
N LEU A 95 -14.60 -8.43 -20.61
CA LEU A 95 -14.59 -8.09 -19.18
C LEU A 95 -14.36 -9.31 -18.27
N PRO A 96 -15.01 -10.46 -18.45
CA PRO A 96 -14.73 -11.64 -17.62
C PRO A 96 -13.28 -12.13 -17.73
N ALA A 97 -12.68 -12.09 -18.94
CA ALA A 97 -11.29 -12.45 -19.12
C ALA A 97 -10.35 -11.48 -18.39
N LEU A 98 -10.63 -10.18 -18.46
CA LEU A 98 -9.87 -9.15 -17.74
C LEU A 98 -10.01 -9.31 -16.23
N VAL A 99 -11.21 -9.58 -15.73
CA VAL A 99 -11.46 -9.85 -14.30
C VAL A 99 -10.66 -11.08 -13.81
N ALA A 100 -10.70 -12.18 -14.57
CA ALA A 100 -9.92 -13.37 -14.23
C ALA A 100 -8.40 -13.11 -14.20
N ALA A 101 -7.89 -12.37 -15.19
CA ALA A 101 -6.49 -11.96 -15.23
C ALA A 101 -6.14 -11.05 -14.03
N ARG A 102 -7.02 -10.13 -13.63
CA ARG A 102 -6.83 -9.25 -12.45
C ARG A 102 -6.82 -10.01 -11.13
N ILE A 103 -7.71 -11.01 -10.97
CA ILE A 103 -7.68 -11.91 -9.79
C ILE A 103 -6.32 -12.60 -9.69
N LEU A 104 -5.87 -13.21 -10.78
CA LEU A 104 -4.58 -13.90 -10.83
C LEU A 104 -3.41 -12.94 -10.53
N THR A 105 -3.42 -11.76 -11.15
CA THR A 105 -2.39 -10.72 -10.92
C THR A 105 -2.38 -10.27 -9.46
N GLY A 106 -3.55 -10.06 -8.86
CA GLY A 106 -3.71 -9.69 -7.44
C GLY A 106 -3.18 -10.78 -6.49
N CYS A 107 -3.41 -12.05 -6.80
CA CYS A 107 -2.84 -13.16 -6.02
C CYS A 107 -1.31 -13.13 -6.01
N PHE A 108 -0.66 -12.91 -7.16
CA PHE A 108 0.79 -12.80 -7.22
C PHE A 108 1.31 -11.52 -6.57
N ALA A 109 0.64 -10.40 -6.77
CA ALA A 109 1.05 -9.12 -6.20
C ALA A 109 1.01 -9.09 -4.67
N ALA A 110 0.13 -9.87 -4.03
CA ALA A 110 -0.13 -9.87 -2.59
C ALA A 110 1.13 -10.03 -1.72
N GLY A 111 2.08 -10.86 -2.16
CA GLY A 111 3.31 -11.12 -1.40
C GLY A 111 4.42 -10.11 -1.62
N ILE A 112 4.35 -9.26 -2.64
CA ILE A 112 5.50 -8.44 -3.04
C ILE A 112 5.91 -7.47 -1.92
N ILE A 113 4.96 -6.76 -1.33
CA ILE A 113 5.25 -5.79 -0.27
C ILE A 113 5.60 -6.49 1.04
N SER A 114 4.77 -7.42 1.51
CA SER A 114 4.96 -8.07 2.82
C SER A 114 6.24 -8.90 2.88
N VAL A 115 6.54 -9.66 1.84
CA VAL A 115 7.78 -10.46 1.76
C VAL A 115 9.02 -9.56 1.60
N SER A 116 8.91 -8.45 0.85
CA SER A 116 10.01 -7.48 0.75
C SER A 116 10.31 -6.80 2.08
N GLN A 117 9.27 -6.42 2.85
CA GLN A 117 9.43 -5.85 4.18
C GLN A 117 10.11 -6.85 5.13
N ALA A 118 9.66 -8.10 5.12
CA ALA A 118 10.27 -9.15 5.92
C ALA A 118 11.74 -9.40 5.53
N LEU A 119 12.07 -9.41 4.22
CA LEU A 119 13.45 -9.54 3.74
C LEU A 119 14.33 -8.36 4.19
N VAL A 120 13.80 -7.14 4.20
CA VAL A 120 14.49 -5.98 4.77
C VAL A 120 14.81 -6.22 6.25
N GLY A 121 13.87 -6.80 7.00
CA GLY A 121 14.08 -7.18 8.41
C GLY A 121 15.21 -8.20 8.63
N ASP A 122 15.49 -9.06 7.64
CA ASP A 122 16.61 -10.03 7.72
C ASP A 122 17.96 -9.41 7.39
N VAL A 123 17.97 -8.45 6.46
CA VAL A 123 19.21 -7.91 5.85
C VAL A 123 19.74 -6.70 6.62
N VAL A 124 18.84 -5.97 7.28
CA VAL A 124 19.16 -4.69 7.94
C VAL A 124 19.08 -4.83 9.45
N SER A 125 20.02 -4.19 10.17
CA SER A 125 20.03 -4.18 11.64
C SER A 125 18.73 -3.61 12.23
N ALA A 126 18.38 -4.01 13.45
CA ALA A 126 17.17 -3.54 14.12
C ALA A 126 17.10 -2.01 14.22
N GLU A 127 18.25 -1.35 14.40
CA GLU A 127 18.37 0.11 14.50
C GLU A 127 18.01 0.82 13.17
N ASP A 128 18.45 0.27 12.04
CA ASP A 128 18.23 0.84 10.70
C ASP A 128 16.92 0.37 10.06
N ARG A 129 16.22 -0.61 10.66
CA ARG A 129 15.07 -1.31 10.06
C ARG A 129 13.93 -0.36 9.69
N ALA A 130 13.52 0.51 10.59
CA ALA A 130 12.43 1.45 10.35
C ALA A 130 12.75 2.40 9.19
N ALA A 131 14.00 2.88 9.11
CA ALA A 131 14.47 3.74 8.01
C ALA A 131 14.51 2.98 6.68
N ALA A 132 14.96 1.73 6.68
CA ALA A 132 15.03 0.89 5.48
C ALA A 132 13.62 0.54 4.96
N VAL A 133 12.68 0.17 5.84
CA VAL A 133 11.28 -0.06 5.48
C VAL A 133 10.62 1.24 5.03
N GLY A 134 10.93 2.36 5.67
CA GLY A 134 10.47 3.68 5.23
C GLY A 134 10.92 4.03 3.80
N LEU A 135 12.19 3.78 3.47
CA LEU A 135 12.71 3.99 2.11
C LEU A 135 12.03 3.05 1.09
N LEU A 136 11.92 1.76 1.43
CA LEU A 136 11.22 0.77 0.59
C LEU A 136 9.79 1.22 0.29
N MET A 137 9.04 1.61 1.32
CA MET A 137 7.64 2.01 1.17
C MET A 137 7.49 3.37 0.51
N GLY A 138 8.44 4.30 0.74
CA GLY A 138 8.49 5.58 0.03
C GLY A 138 8.59 5.39 -1.48
N VAL A 139 9.50 4.52 -1.93
CA VAL A 139 9.62 4.16 -3.35
C VAL A 139 8.35 3.45 -3.83
N THR A 140 7.79 2.53 -3.05
CA THR A 140 6.56 1.79 -3.39
C THR A 140 5.38 2.74 -3.63
N PHE A 141 5.10 3.65 -2.71
CA PHE A 141 3.95 4.56 -2.81
C PHE A 141 4.14 5.70 -3.82
N THR A 142 5.39 5.99 -4.22
CA THR A 142 5.63 6.83 -5.40
C THR A 142 4.96 6.20 -6.65
N GLY A 143 5.02 4.88 -6.78
CA GLY A 143 4.32 4.14 -7.83
C GLY A 143 2.80 4.38 -7.82
N GLN A 144 2.18 4.40 -6.65
CA GLN A 144 0.75 4.69 -6.50
C GLN A 144 0.38 6.08 -7.05
N GLY A 145 1.12 7.12 -6.66
CA GLY A 145 0.85 8.48 -7.13
C GLY A 145 1.14 8.66 -8.62
N LEU A 146 2.34 8.25 -9.07
CA LEU A 146 2.76 8.45 -10.46
C LEU A 146 1.93 7.64 -11.47
N SER A 147 1.51 6.44 -11.10
CA SER A 147 0.83 5.55 -12.04
C SER A 147 -0.56 6.03 -12.45
N ALA A 148 -1.26 6.72 -11.57
CA ALA A 148 -2.56 7.32 -11.90
C ALA A 148 -2.41 8.36 -13.01
N GLY A 149 -1.40 9.25 -12.91
CA GLY A 149 -1.12 10.23 -13.96
C GLY A 149 -0.58 9.61 -15.24
N LEU A 150 0.48 8.82 -15.16
CA LEU A 150 1.11 8.19 -16.34
C LEU A 150 0.16 7.20 -17.02
N GLY A 151 -0.57 6.39 -16.24
CA GLY A 151 -1.54 5.44 -16.77
C GLY A 151 -2.70 6.13 -17.50
N GLY A 152 -3.16 7.27 -16.97
CA GLY A 152 -4.16 8.11 -17.63
C GLY A 152 -3.66 8.64 -18.97
N ILE A 153 -2.46 9.24 -19.00
CA ILE A 153 -1.83 9.77 -20.23
C ILE A 153 -1.64 8.68 -21.27
N ILE A 154 -1.04 7.54 -20.90
CA ILE A 154 -0.82 6.42 -21.84
C ILE A 154 -2.17 5.91 -22.36
N THR A 155 -3.17 5.80 -21.49
CA THR A 155 -4.51 5.33 -21.88
C THR A 155 -5.19 6.29 -22.87
N GLU A 156 -5.02 7.59 -22.69
CA GLU A 156 -5.60 8.62 -23.57
C GLU A 156 -4.90 8.62 -24.94
N LEU A 157 -3.57 8.53 -24.97
CA LEU A 157 -2.78 8.64 -26.20
C LEU A 157 -2.76 7.36 -27.02
N VAL A 158 -2.66 6.20 -26.39
CA VAL A 158 -2.40 4.91 -27.05
C VAL A 158 -3.45 3.84 -26.72
N GLY A 159 -4.15 4.00 -25.61
CA GLY A 159 -5.18 3.07 -25.14
C GLY A 159 -4.78 2.29 -23.88
N TRP A 160 -5.79 1.76 -23.19
CA TRP A 160 -5.61 1.05 -21.92
C TRP A 160 -4.76 -0.23 -22.03
N ARG A 161 -4.80 -0.92 -23.18
CA ARG A 161 -3.96 -2.11 -23.42
C ARG A 161 -2.48 -1.76 -23.42
N ALA A 162 -2.11 -0.62 -24.01
CA ALA A 162 -0.74 -0.13 -24.01
C ALA A 162 -0.26 0.21 -22.58
N ALA A 163 -1.14 0.74 -21.72
CA ALA A 163 -0.81 0.95 -20.32
C ALA A 163 -0.46 -0.37 -19.61
N PHE A 164 -1.28 -1.42 -19.78
CA PHE A 164 -0.95 -2.76 -19.24
C PHE A 164 0.37 -3.29 -19.77
N VAL A 165 0.67 -3.13 -21.08
CA VAL A 165 1.96 -3.54 -21.66
C VAL A 165 3.11 -2.77 -21.01
N CYS A 166 3.01 -1.45 -20.88
CA CYS A 166 4.06 -0.62 -20.26
C CYS A 166 4.35 -1.04 -18.82
N PHE A 167 3.30 -1.20 -17.99
CA PHE A 167 3.48 -1.64 -16.60
C PHE A 167 3.93 -3.10 -16.50
N GLY A 168 3.49 -3.97 -17.41
CA GLY A 168 3.97 -5.33 -17.53
C GLY A 168 5.47 -5.42 -17.87
N VAL A 169 5.96 -4.58 -18.78
CA VAL A 169 7.39 -4.48 -19.09
C VAL A 169 8.18 -3.98 -17.87
N LEU A 170 7.65 -2.99 -17.13
CA LEU A 170 8.28 -2.55 -15.88
C LEU A 170 8.32 -3.68 -14.84
N ALA A 171 7.30 -4.53 -14.79
CA ALA A 171 7.29 -5.71 -13.92
C ALA A 171 8.35 -6.75 -14.34
N VAL A 172 8.59 -6.94 -15.63
CA VAL A 172 9.71 -7.76 -16.12
C VAL A 172 11.06 -7.18 -15.68
N VAL A 173 11.25 -5.86 -15.79
CA VAL A 173 12.48 -5.19 -15.30
C VAL A 173 12.65 -5.39 -13.80
N ALA A 174 11.57 -5.27 -13.01
CA ALA A 174 11.59 -5.53 -11.58
C ALA A 174 11.98 -6.99 -11.27
N TRP A 175 11.42 -7.94 -12.01
CA TRP A 175 11.77 -9.36 -11.91
C TRP A 175 13.25 -9.62 -12.20
N LEU A 176 13.81 -9.03 -13.24
CA LEU A 176 15.25 -9.11 -13.55
C LEU A 176 16.10 -8.53 -12.42
N GLY A 177 15.62 -7.48 -11.75
CA GLY A 177 16.25 -6.94 -10.54
C GLY A 177 16.29 -7.96 -9.40
N VAL A 178 15.18 -8.64 -9.12
CA VAL A 178 15.10 -9.69 -8.09
C VAL A 178 15.98 -10.89 -8.42
N MET A 179 16.07 -11.26 -9.71
CA MET A 179 16.95 -12.37 -10.14
C MET A 179 18.44 -12.12 -9.85
N ARG A 180 18.85 -10.86 -9.71
CA ARG A 180 20.23 -10.47 -9.34
C ARG A 180 20.49 -10.51 -7.83
N LEU A 181 19.45 -10.65 -7.00
CA LEU A 181 19.58 -10.83 -5.56
C LEU A 181 19.95 -12.30 -5.27
N ARG A 182 21.26 -12.63 -5.28
CA ARG A 182 21.77 -13.94 -4.95
C ARG A 182 22.47 -13.89 -3.58
N GLY A 183 22.25 -14.91 -2.75
CA GLY A 183 22.87 -15.01 -1.42
C GLY A 183 22.34 -14.00 -0.39
N VAL A 184 21.27 -13.25 -0.70
CA VAL A 184 20.68 -12.25 0.19
C VAL A 184 19.61 -12.93 1.04
N GLY A 185 19.81 -12.90 2.39
CA GLY A 185 18.77 -13.39 3.32
C GLY A 185 18.45 -14.88 3.14
N GLU A 186 19.40 -15.68 2.67
CA GLU A 186 19.29 -17.13 2.68
C GLU A 186 19.35 -17.63 4.13
N ARG A 187 18.23 -17.53 4.85
CA ARG A 187 17.98 -18.46 5.94
C ARG A 187 17.90 -19.84 5.30
N GLU A 188 18.74 -20.76 5.75
CA GLU A 188 18.49 -22.18 5.47
C GLU A 188 17.02 -22.42 5.78
N ALA A 189 16.30 -22.92 4.77
CA ALA A 189 14.92 -23.30 4.96
C ALA A 189 14.91 -24.30 6.11
N ASP A 190 14.45 -23.85 7.27
CA ASP A 190 14.31 -24.75 8.42
C ASP A 190 13.36 -25.84 7.96
N GLY A 191 13.93 -27.04 7.69
CA GLY A 191 13.21 -28.21 7.20
C GLY A 191 12.23 -28.78 8.21
N GLY A 192 11.73 -27.95 9.10
CA GLY A 192 10.64 -28.23 10.01
C GLY A 192 9.36 -28.50 9.24
N SER A 193 9.21 -29.75 8.82
CA SER A 193 8.00 -30.34 8.26
C SER A 193 6.88 -30.35 9.31
N SER A 194 6.28 -29.22 9.60
CA SER A 194 4.91 -29.22 10.08
C SER A 194 4.05 -28.72 8.93
N SER A 195 3.42 -29.65 8.22
CA SER A 195 2.25 -29.41 7.40
C SER A 195 1.12 -28.96 8.32
N SER A 196 1.27 -27.80 8.91
CA SER A 196 0.17 -27.19 9.66
C SER A 196 -0.92 -26.88 8.63
N GLY A 197 -2.03 -27.62 8.69
CA GLY A 197 -3.19 -27.41 7.82
C GLY A 197 -3.67 -25.97 7.90
N ALA A 198 -4.51 -25.57 6.94
CA ALA A 198 -5.07 -24.20 6.86
C ALA A 198 -5.66 -23.72 8.20
N GLY A 199 -6.24 -24.64 9.01
CA GLY A 199 -6.77 -24.32 10.35
C GLY A 199 -5.68 -23.90 11.35
N ALA A 200 -4.52 -24.57 11.33
CA ALA A 200 -3.41 -24.21 12.21
C ALA A 200 -2.76 -22.86 11.79
N PHE A 201 -2.70 -22.57 10.49
CA PHE A 201 -2.28 -21.26 9.98
C PHE A 201 -3.24 -20.17 10.45
N LEU A 202 -4.55 -20.37 10.26
CA LEU A 202 -5.56 -19.38 10.66
C LEU A 202 -5.53 -19.12 12.17
N SER A 203 -5.41 -20.19 12.99
CA SER A 203 -5.30 -20.06 14.45
C SER A 203 -4.04 -19.31 14.86
N SER A 204 -2.90 -19.53 14.19
CA SER A 204 -1.65 -18.78 14.41
C SER A 204 -1.82 -17.30 14.04
N ALA A 205 -2.39 -17.00 12.89
CA ALA A 205 -2.64 -15.63 12.43
C ALA A 205 -3.57 -14.87 13.39
N VAL A 206 -4.68 -15.49 13.81
CA VAL A 206 -5.62 -14.89 14.77
C VAL A 206 -4.96 -14.68 16.13
N ARG A 207 -4.21 -15.66 16.62
CA ARG A 207 -3.48 -15.56 17.90
C ARG A 207 -2.42 -14.45 17.86
N THR A 208 -1.70 -14.30 16.74
CA THR A 208 -0.69 -13.25 16.58
C THR A 208 -1.36 -11.88 16.51
N PHE A 209 -2.46 -11.76 15.74
CA PHE A 209 -3.18 -10.50 15.58
C PHE A 209 -3.81 -9.97 16.88
N PHE A 210 -4.48 -10.85 17.64
CA PHE A 210 -5.16 -10.48 18.89
C PHE A 210 -4.34 -10.75 20.16
N GLY A 211 -3.11 -11.26 20.01
CA GLY A 211 -2.18 -11.56 21.10
C GLY A 211 -1.40 -10.34 21.62
N PRO A 212 -0.14 -10.53 22.04
CA PRO A 212 0.70 -9.45 22.59
C PRO A 212 0.90 -8.27 21.63
N GLY A 213 0.91 -8.53 20.30
CA GLY A 213 1.06 -7.51 19.25
C GLY A 213 -0.23 -6.77 18.87
N ARG A 214 -1.37 -7.05 19.54
CA ARG A 214 -2.68 -6.51 19.13
C ARG A 214 -2.72 -4.99 18.95
N ALA A 215 -1.99 -4.24 19.78
CA ALA A 215 -1.95 -2.78 19.65
C ALA A 215 -1.35 -2.35 18.30
N VAL A 216 -0.29 -3.02 17.84
CA VAL A 216 0.39 -2.72 16.56
C VAL A 216 -0.55 -3.05 15.40
N PHE A 217 -1.18 -4.23 15.40
CA PHE A 217 -2.05 -4.66 14.30
C PHE A 217 -3.38 -3.89 14.25
N LEU A 218 -3.98 -3.57 15.40
CA LEU A 218 -5.18 -2.73 15.44
C LEU A 218 -4.89 -1.30 15.00
N THR A 219 -3.71 -0.74 15.37
CA THR A 219 -3.29 0.57 14.88
C THR A 219 -3.08 0.54 13.36
N ALA A 220 -2.52 -0.55 12.80
CA ALA A 220 -2.41 -0.71 11.36
C ALA A 220 -3.78 -0.75 10.66
N PHE A 221 -4.75 -1.46 11.23
CA PHE A 221 -6.11 -1.53 10.72
C PHE A 221 -6.80 -0.14 10.74
N THR A 222 -6.72 0.59 11.86
CA THR A 222 -7.28 1.95 11.96
C THR A 222 -6.55 2.95 11.06
N THR A 223 -5.22 2.81 10.89
CA THR A 223 -4.44 3.59 9.91
C THR A 223 -4.97 3.36 8.49
N GLY A 224 -5.31 2.13 8.14
CA GLY A 224 -5.97 1.81 6.87
C GLY A 224 -7.31 2.52 6.71
N ILE A 225 -8.20 2.42 7.72
CA ILE A 225 -9.50 3.09 7.74
C ILE A 225 -9.35 4.58 7.42
N ILE A 226 -8.42 5.24 8.10
CA ILE A 226 -8.30 6.70 8.07
C ILE A 226 -7.56 7.14 6.81
N TYR A 227 -6.31 6.71 6.62
CA TYR A 227 -5.48 7.24 5.53
C TYR A 227 -5.92 6.77 4.14
N LEU A 228 -6.19 5.48 3.97
CA LEU A 228 -6.64 4.96 2.68
C LEU A 228 -8.09 5.32 2.41
N GLY A 229 -8.94 5.36 3.46
CA GLY A 229 -10.31 5.83 3.35
C GLY A 229 -10.38 7.27 2.86
N VAL A 230 -9.64 8.19 3.50
CA VAL A 230 -9.57 9.61 3.10
C VAL A 230 -9.01 9.76 1.68
N TYR A 231 -7.88 9.10 1.40
CA TYR A 231 -7.25 9.16 0.07
C TYR A 231 -8.19 8.65 -1.04
N GLY A 232 -8.97 7.63 -0.75
CA GLY A 232 -9.93 7.06 -1.72
C GLY A 232 -10.99 8.06 -2.21
N PHE A 233 -11.37 9.02 -1.38
CA PHE A 233 -12.36 10.05 -1.74
C PHE A 233 -11.78 11.34 -2.31
N MET A 234 -10.44 11.50 -2.29
CA MET A 234 -9.83 12.75 -2.75
C MET A 234 -10.12 13.07 -4.22
N GLY A 235 -10.10 12.07 -5.10
CA GLY A 235 -10.37 12.28 -6.52
C GLY A 235 -11.77 12.79 -6.79
N THR A 236 -12.79 12.18 -6.17
CA THR A 236 -14.20 12.60 -6.27
C THR A 236 -14.43 13.96 -5.62
N PHE A 237 -13.83 14.21 -4.46
CA PHE A 237 -13.85 15.51 -3.80
C PHE A 237 -13.31 16.65 -4.68
N LEU A 238 -12.15 16.43 -5.31
CA LEU A 238 -11.53 17.41 -6.20
C LEU A 238 -12.39 17.71 -7.44
N ALA A 239 -13.07 16.70 -7.97
CA ALA A 239 -13.96 16.85 -9.10
C ALA A 239 -15.27 17.58 -8.70
N GLU A 240 -15.93 17.14 -7.63
CA GLU A 240 -17.24 17.61 -7.23
C GLU A 240 -17.24 18.96 -6.51
N ARG A 241 -16.24 19.22 -5.66
CA ARG A 241 -16.18 20.42 -4.82
C ARG A 241 -15.21 21.47 -5.32
N CYS A 242 -14.11 21.07 -5.98
CA CYS A 242 -13.11 21.99 -6.53
C CYS A 242 -13.27 22.19 -8.04
N GLY A 243 -14.20 21.48 -8.70
CA GLY A 243 -14.47 21.64 -10.14
C GLY A 243 -13.32 21.18 -11.05
N LEU A 244 -12.38 20.33 -10.55
CA LEU A 244 -11.26 19.86 -11.33
C LEU A 244 -11.67 18.71 -12.26
N SER A 245 -11.23 18.77 -13.51
CA SER A 245 -11.32 17.61 -14.40
C SER A 245 -10.37 16.48 -13.96
N SER A 246 -10.54 15.29 -14.52
CA SER A 246 -9.80 14.08 -14.09
C SER A 246 -8.29 14.26 -14.11
N THR A 247 -7.72 14.87 -15.17
CA THR A 247 -6.27 15.02 -15.32
C THR A 247 -5.64 15.90 -14.23
N PRO A 248 -6.10 17.15 -13.97
CA PRO A 248 -5.59 17.95 -12.85
C PRO A 248 -5.79 17.28 -11.50
N ALA A 249 -6.93 16.61 -11.26
CA ALA A 249 -7.17 15.88 -10.01
C ALA A 249 -6.14 14.76 -9.81
N CYS A 250 -5.84 13.96 -10.84
CA CYS A 250 -4.81 12.93 -10.79
C CYS A 250 -3.41 13.52 -10.55
N LEU A 251 -3.06 14.61 -11.23
CA LEU A 251 -1.78 15.31 -11.02
C LEU A 251 -1.64 15.81 -9.58
N LEU A 252 -2.71 16.36 -9.00
CA LEU A 252 -2.73 16.79 -7.61
C LEU A 252 -2.52 15.59 -6.66
N MET A 253 -3.18 14.48 -6.92
CA MET A 253 -3.02 13.26 -6.11
C MET A 253 -1.59 12.68 -6.19
N MET A 254 -0.79 12.98 -7.23
CA MET A 254 0.63 12.58 -7.30
C MET A 254 1.45 13.15 -6.14
N PHE A 255 1.07 14.29 -5.56
CA PHE A 255 1.79 14.88 -4.41
C PHE A 255 1.76 13.99 -3.17
N TYR A 256 0.73 13.14 -3.02
CA TYR A 256 0.74 12.07 -2.01
C TYR A 256 1.95 11.14 -2.20
N GLY A 257 2.16 10.63 -3.42
CA GLY A 257 3.29 9.73 -3.73
C GLY A 257 4.66 10.39 -3.58
N LEU A 258 4.79 11.66 -4.01
CA LEU A 258 6.03 12.43 -3.84
C LEU A 258 6.34 12.68 -2.35
N ALA A 259 5.33 12.97 -1.54
CA ALA A 259 5.47 13.12 -0.10
C ALA A 259 5.83 11.79 0.58
N CYS A 260 5.30 10.66 0.11
CA CYS A 260 5.72 9.34 0.56
C CYS A 260 7.20 9.07 0.27
N LEU A 261 7.70 9.43 -0.92
CA LEU A 261 9.11 9.28 -1.26
C LEU A 261 10.01 10.13 -0.36
N ALA A 262 9.66 11.41 -0.20
CA ALA A 262 10.39 12.33 0.67
C ALA A 262 10.35 11.86 2.14
N GLY A 263 9.17 11.55 2.67
CA GLY A 263 8.97 11.07 4.03
C GLY A 263 9.67 9.73 4.31
N GLY A 264 9.64 8.80 3.35
CA GLY A 264 10.34 7.53 3.44
C GLY A 264 11.86 7.70 3.56
N SER A 265 12.45 8.64 2.82
CA SER A 265 13.87 8.96 2.92
C SER A 265 14.25 9.70 4.21
N LEU A 266 13.31 10.43 4.81
CA LEU A 266 13.49 11.20 6.05
C LEU A 266 13.12 10.41 7.30
N SER A 267 12.41 9.30 7.18
CA SER A 267 11.88 8.51 8.31
C SER A 267 12.97 8.09 9.30
N GLY A 268 14.16 7.74 8.80
CA GLY A 268 15.32 7.40 9.65
C GLY A 268 15.82 8.56 10.50
N ARG A 269 15.83 9.79 9.98
CA ARG A 269 16.22 11.00 10.75
C ARG A 269 15.17 11.31 11.82
N ILE A 270 13.91 11.27 11.45
CA ILE A 270 12.79 11.53 12.37
C ILE A 270 12.80 10.47 13.50
N GLY A 271 13.00 9.20 13.15
CA GLY A 271 13.12 8.11 14.14
C GLY A 271 14.32 8.28 15.07
N GLY A 272 15.44 8.76 14.57
CA GLY A 272 16.62 9.05 15.38
C GLY A 272 16.42 10.20 16.38
N TRP A 273 15.54 11.14 16.09
CA TRP A 273 15.25 12.29 16.98
C TRP A 273 14.13 12.00 17.98
N HIS A 274 13.12 11.25 17.60
CA HIS A 274 11.86 11.11 18.35
C HIS A 274 11.54 9.66 18.74
N GLY A 275 12.35 8.69 18.32
CA GLY A 275 12.06 7.26 18.47
C GLY A 275 10.88 6.80 17.60
N LEU A 276 10.54 5.52 17.68
CA LEU A 276 9.46 4.94 16.88
C LEU A 276 8.08 5.53 17.22
N ARG A 277 7.82 5.74 18.51
CA ARG A 277 6.58 6.39 18.98
C ARG A 277 6.44 7.82 18.46
N GLY A 278 7.51 8.62 18.58
CA GLY A 278 7.51 9.99 18.13
C GLY A 278 7.32 10.08 16.61
N THR A 279 7.86 9.13 15.85
CA THR A 279 7.65 9.03 14.41
C THR A 279 6.18 8.83 14.05
N ILE A 280 5.48 7.93 14.78
CA ILE A 280 4.04 7.74 14.61
C ILE A 280 3.28 9.03 14.93
N LEU A 281 3.60 9.71 16.03
CA LEU A 281 2.94 10.97 16.40
C LEU A 281 3.12 12.07 15.35
N VAL A 282 4.32 12.23 14.80
CA VAL A 282 4.56 13.17 13.71
C VAL A 282 3.74 12.82 12.48
N GLY A 283 3.63 11.52 12.17
CA GLY A 283 2.79 11.03 11.09
C GLY A 283 1.30 11.34 11.32
N GLU A 284 0.79 11.06 12.50
CA GLU A 284 -0.61 11.33 12.87
C GLU A 284 -0.93 12.83 12.90
N ALA A 285 0.00 13.66 13.42
CA ALA A 285 -0.13 15.11 13.35
C ALA A 285 -0.21 15.63 11.90
N SER A 286 0.58 15.05 11.00
CA SER A 286 0.50 15.35 9.56
C SER A 286 -0.87 14.94 8.97
N GLY A 287 -1.42 13.79 9.38
CA GLY A 287 -2.76 13.36 8.99
C GLY A 287 -3.86 14.30 9.52
N LEU A 288 -3.76 14.77 10.76
CA LEU A 288 -4.67 15.77 11.33
C LEU A 288 -4.61 17.11 10.57
N ALA A 289 -3.40 17.56 10.22
CA ALA A 289 -3.23 18.75 9.38
C ALA A 289 -3.89 18.56 8.00
N ALA A 290 -3.77 17.37 7.40
CA ALA A 290 -4.44 17.06 6.14
C ALA A 290 -5.96 17.15 6.25
N ALA A 291 -6.57 16.56 7.29
CA ALA A 291 -8.00 16.63 7.52
C ALA A 291 -8.49 18.09 7.70
N GLY A 292 -7.74 18.90 8.45
CA GLY A 292 -8.02 20.33 8.60
C GLY A 292 -7.94 21.11 7.27
N LEU A 293 -6.92 20.85 6.45
CA LEU A 293 -6.76 21.44 5.12
C LEU A 293 -7.87 21.05 4.16
N LEU A 294 -8.34 19.78 4.23
CA LEU A 294 -9.47 19.30 3.44
C LEU A 294 -10.78 19.99 3.85
N LEU A 295 -10.99 20.26 5.15
CA LEU A 295 -12.11 21.09 5.61
C LEU A 295 -12.02 22.52 5.06
N VAL A 296 -10.85 23.16 5.10
CA VAL A 296 -10.63 24.48 4.50
C VAL A 296 -10.91 24.44 3.00
N SER A 297 -10.42 23.42 2.30
CA SER A 297 -10.69 23.23 0.86
C SER A 297 -12.19 23.08 0.57
N THR A 298 -12.92 22.36 1.43
CA THR A 298 -14.37 22.16 1.28
C THR A 298 -15.15 23.48 1.43
N VAL A 299 -14.78 24.30 2.43
CA VAL A 299 -15.44 25.59 2.69
C VAL A 299 -15.10 26.61 1.61
N THR A 300 -13.86 26.67 1.16
CA THR A 300 -13.40 27.67 0.18
C THR A 300 -13.69 27.27 -1.29
N GLY A 301 -13.95 25.99 -1.57
CA GLY A 301 -14.01 25.45 -2.93
C GLY A 301 -12.66 25.45 -3.66
N SER A 302 -11.57 25.81 -2.98
CA SER A 302 -10.23 25.91 -3.56
C SER A 302 -9.49 24.58 -3.50
N TRP A 303 -8.84 24.20 -4.59
CA TRP A 303 -8.00 23.01 -4.66
C TRP A 303 -6.63 23.17 -3.98
N VAL A 304 -6.19 24.39 -3.69
CA VAL A 304 -4.85 24.68 -3.13
C VAL A 304 -4.66 24.04 -1.74
N PRO A 305 -5.57 24.17 -0.77
CA PRO A 305 -5.45 23.44 0.48
C PRO A 305 -5.46 21.92 0.31
N ALA A 306 -6.22 21.38 -0.66
CA ALA A 306 -6.26 19.95 -0.94
C ALA A 306 -4.93 19.41 -1.51
N LEU A 307 -4.19 20.21 -2.27
CA LEU A 307 -2.84 19.87 -2.73
C LEU A 307 -1.89 19.64 -1.53
N VAL A 308 -1.89 20.58 -0.58
CA VAL A 308 -1.06 20.45 0.63
C VAL A 308 -1.55 19.29 1.50
N ALA A 309 -2.87 19.08 1.58
CA ALA A 309 -3.45 17.95 2.28
C ALA A 309 -3.02 16.59 1.69
N ALA A 310 -2.92 16.48 0.35
CA ALA A 310 -2.40 15.27 -0.30
C ALA A 310 -0.97 14.97 0.14
N ALA A 311 -0.10 15.98 0.18
CA ALA A 311 1.27 15.84 0.67
C ALA A 311 1.30 15.46 2.16
N CYS A 312 0.48 16.10 3.00
CA CYS A 312 0.38 15.78 4.42
C CYS A 312 -0.14 14.35 4.66
N LEU A 313 -1.12 13.88 3.89
CA LEU A 313 -1.59 12.49 3.96
C LEU A 313 -0.48 11.51 3.60
N GLY A 314 0.25 11.75 2.51
CA GLY A 314 1.36 10.91 2.09
C GLY A 314 2.46 10.86 3.14
N LEU A 315 2.87 12.02 3.68
CA LEU A 315 3.87 12.11 4.74
C LEU A 315 3.39 11.39 6.02
N GLY A 316 2.15 11.60 6.43
CA GLY A 316 1.57 10.95 7.59
C GLY A 316 1.57 9.43 7.47
N TYR A 317 1.05 8.93 6.37
CA TYR A 317 0.99 7.49 6.10
C TYR A 317 2.36 6.82 6.08
N ILE A 318 3.34 7.44 5.40
CA ILE A 318 4.69 6.88 5.27
C ILE A 318 5.51 6.92 6.57
N LEU A 319 5.14 7.74 7.53
CA LEU A 319 5.76 7.74 8.86
C LEU A 319 5.11 6.71 9.77
N VAL A 320 3.79 6.50 9.68
CA VAL A 320 3.06 5.57 10.55
C VAL A 320 3.25 4.12 10.09
N GLN A 321 2.92 3.81 8.86
CA GLN A 321 2.82 2.42 8.38
C GLN A 321 4.16 1.65 8.43
N PRO A 322 5.32 2.17 7.94
CA PRO A 322 6.59 1.46 8.05
C PRO A 322 7.08 1.28 9.49
N THR A 323 6.73 2.22 10.37
CA THR A 323 7.06 2.13 11.79
C THR A 323 6.28 0.98 12.44
N LEU A 324 4.98 0.84 12.12
CA LEU A 324 4.17 -0.30 12.57
C LEU A 324 4.69 -1.63 12.01
N VAL A 325 5.15 -1.66 10.76
CA VAL A 325 5.82 -2.83 10.17
C VAL A 325 7.06 -3.21 10.97
N SER A 326 7.92 -2.24 11.28
CA SER A 326 9.12 -2.49 12.09
C SER A 326 8.77 -3.05 13.48
N LEU A 327 7.77 -2.47 14.14
CA LEU A 327 7.27 -2.97 15.43
C LEU A 327 6.67 -4.38 15.34
N SER A 328 5.99 -4.69 14.23
CA SER A 328 5.38 -6.02 14.04
C SER A 328 6.40 -7.16 13.94
N MET A 329 7.58 -6.88 13.38
CA MET A 329 8.65 -7.87 13.27
C MET A 329 9.21 -8.30 14.63
N ASP A 330 9.07 -7.47 15.65
CA ASP A 330 9.48 -7.76 17.03
C ASP A 330 8.42 -8.55 17.82
N VAL A 331 7.19 -8.65 17.29
CA VAL A 331 6.09 -9.43 17.94
C VAL A 331 6.38 -10.93 17.88
N ASP A 332 6.80 -11.43 16.72
CA ASP A 332 7.22 -12.82 16.53
C ASP A 332 8.42 -12.87 15.56
N PRO A 333 9.66 -12.85 16.08
CA PRO A 333 10.85 -12.87 15.24
C PRO A 333 11.03 -14.15 14.42
N ALA A 334 10.34 -15.25 14.79
CA ALA A 334 10.36 -16.49 14.02
C ALA A 334 9.44 -16.44 12.79
N GLN A 335 8.39 -15.61 12.83
CA GLN A 335 7.35 -15.49 11.80
C GLN A 335 7.22 -14.04 11.30
N THR A 336 8.33 -13.37 11.03
CA THR A 336 8.33 -11.96 10.60
C THR A 336 7.55 -11.71 9.30
N GLY A 337 7.53 -12.69 8.38
CA GLY A 337 6.73 -12.62 7.16
C GLY A 337 5.22 -12.67 7.44
N LEU A 338 4.78 -13.53 8.37
CA LEU A 338 3.39 -13.53 8.82
C LEU A 338 3.03 -12.19 9.45
N CYS A 339 3.87 -11.65 10.35
CA CYS A 339 3.63 -10.38 11.02
C CYS A 339 3.53 -9.21 10.03
N THR A 340 4.44 -9.09 9.07
CA THR A 340 4.39 -8.05 8.03
C THR A 340 3.18 -8.23 7.12
N GLY A 341 2.81 -9.46 6.80
CA GLY A 341 1.59 -9.79 6.07
C GLY A 341 0.32 -9.38 6.80
N LEU A 342 0.26 -9.58 8.12
CA LEU A 342 -0.87 -9.15 8.96
C LEU A 342 -1.00 -7.62 9.03
N ILE A 343 0.11 -6.87 9.03
CA ILE A 343 0.07 -5.40 8.89
C ILE A 343 -0.57 -5.01 7.55
N GLY A 344 -0.09 -5.60 6.45
CA GLY A 344 -0.63 -5.30 5.13
C GLY A 344 -2.11 -5.67 5.02
N PHE A 345 -2.51 -6.86 5.47
CA PHE A 345 -3.90 -7.29 5.55
C PHE A 345 -4.75 -6.30 6.34
N GLY A 346 -4.30 -5.92 7.56
CA GLY A 346 -5.00 -4.97 8.41
C GLY A 346 -5.20 -3.62 7.72
N VAL A 347 -4.15 -3.05 7.11
CA VAL A 347 -4.22 -1.78 6.40
C VAL A 347 -5.17 -1.82 5.21
N PHE A 348 -5.14 -2.89 4.38
CA PHE A 348 -6.00 -2.96 3.19
C PHE A 348 -7.47 -3.26 3.54
N VAL A 349 -7.72 -4.16 4.50
CA VAL A 349 -9.08 -4.40 5.02
C VAL A 349 -9.61 -3.15 5.73
N GLY A 350 -8.75 -2.48 6.51
CA GLY A 350 -9.06 -1.17 7.08
C GLY A 350 -9.42 -0.13 6.03
N GLY A 351 -8.66 -0.05 4.93
CA GLY A 351 -8.94 0.85 3.81
C GLY A 351 -10.29 0.59 3.16
N GLY A 352 -10.67 -0.68 2.96
CA GLY A 352 -11.99 -1.07 2.49
C GLY A 352 -13.10 -0.65 3.46
N ALA A 353 -12.93 -0.91 4.76
CA ALA A 353 -13.85 -0.43 5.80
C ALA A 353 -13.94 1.10 5.81
N GLY A 354 -12.81 1.80 5.68
CA GLY A 354 -12.73 3.26 5.61
C GLY A 354 -13.48 3.84 4.42
N SER A 355 -13.40 3.20 3.25
CA SER A 355 -14.17 3.60 2.08
C SER A 355 -15.68 3.45 2.31
N THR A 356 -16.11 2.37 2.96
CA THR A 356 -17.52 2.15 3.29
C THR A 356 -18.02 3.17 4.33
N LEU A 357 -17.29 3.34 5.43
CA LEU A 357 -17.63 4.30 6.49
C LEU A 357 -17.60 5.75 5.97
N GLY A 358 -16.61 6.06 5.13
CA GLY A 358 -16.51 7.37 4.49
C GLY A 358 -17.70 7.66 3.56
N GLY A 359 -18.17 6.67 2.80
CA GLY A 359 -19.38 6.80 1.99
C GLY A 359 -20.62 7.11 2.84
N PHE A 360 -20.77 6.43 3.98
CA PHE A 360 -21.83 6.75 4.95
C PHE A 360 -21.68 8.16 5.53
N ALA A 361 -20.49 8.58 5.91
CA ALA A 361 -20.25 9.93 6.42
C ALA A 361 -20.62 11.00 5.38
N ILE A 362 -20.23 10.81 4.11
CA ILE A 362 -20.59 11.71 3.01
C ILE A 362 -22.10 11.77 2.81
N SER A 363 -22.79 10.64 2.84
CA SER A 363 -24.25 10.60 2.69
C SER A 363 -24.99 11.27 3.83
N ALA A 364 -24.41 11.26 5.03
CA ALA A 364 -25.03 11.86 6.24
C ALA A 364 -24.78 13.38 6.36
N GLY A 365 -23.63 13.89 5.93
CA GLY A 365 -23.24 15.28 6.15
C GLY A 365 -22.18 15.82 5.18
N GLY A 366 -22.09 15.23 3.98
CA GLY A 366 -21.15 15.68 2.95
C GLY A 366 -19.68 15.39 3.28
N TYR A 367 -18.80 16.02 2.51
CA TYR A 367 -17.36 15.88 2.70
C TYR A 367 -16.88 16.46 4.04
N GLU A 368 -17.58 17.47 4.59
CA GLU A 368 -17.31 18.04 5.91
C GLU A 368 -17.37 16.97 6.99
N ALA A 369 -18.45 16.16 6.99
CA ALA A 369 -18.62 15.08 7.95
C ALA A 369 -17.50 14.02 7.81
N LEU A 370 -17.10 13.68 6.60
CA LEU A 370 -16.00 12.75 6.34
C LEU A 370 -14.69 13.25 6.97
N TRP A 371 -14.33 14.52 6.74
CA TRP A 371 -13.06 15.06 7.25
C TRP A 371 -13.06 15.23 8.76
N ILE A 372 -14.19 15.60 9.36
CA ILE A 372 -14.36 15.69 10.82
C ILE A 372 -14.24 14.30 11.46
N VAL A 373 -14.90 13.28 10.90
CA VAL A 373 -14.81 11.91 11.40
C VAL A 373 -13.39 11.38 11.28
N ALA A 374 -12.70 11.64 10.16
CA ALA A 374 -11.31 11.25 9.97
C ALA A 374 -10.38 11.93 10.99
N ALA A 375 -10.56 13.23 11.24
CA ALA A 375 -9.78 13.96 12.24
C ALA A 375 -10.03 13.42 13.66
N ALA A 376 -11.29 13.17 14.02
CA ALA A 376 -11.64 12.60 15.32
C ALA A 376 -11.06 11.18 15.51
N ALA A 377 -11.13 10.34 14.47
CA ALA A 377 -10.55 9.01 14.48
C ALA A 377 -9.02 9.05 14.63
N LEU A 378 -8.33 9.97 13.92
CA LEU A 378 -6.89 10.19 14.08
C LEU A 378 -6.53 10.64 15.49
N ALA A 379 -7.23 11.64 16.04
CA ALA A 379 -7.00 12.10 17.41
C ALA A 379 -7.16 10.97 18.42
N LEU A 380 -8.20 10.15 18.25
CA LEU A 380 -8.43 8.97 19.11
C LEU A 380 -7.29 7.94 18.95
N GLN A 381 -6.88 7.64 17.72
CA GLN A 381 -5.76 6.73 17.43
C GLN A 381 -4.47 7.23 18.08
N THR A 382 -4.18 8.53 18.00
CA THR A 382 -3.01 9.16 18.64
C THR A 382 -3.01 8.94 20.15
N VAL A 383 -4.14 9.18 20.81
CA VAL A 383 -4.26 8.99 22.28
C VAL A 383 -4.11 7.52 22.69
N ILE A 384 -4.75 6.60 21.95
CA ILE A 384 -4.66 5.16 22.21
C ILE A 384 -3.26 4.65 21.90
N GLY A 385 -2.70 5.01 20.75
CA GLY A 385 -1.36 4.63 20.30
C GLY A 385 -0.28 5.09 21.29
N TRP A 386 -0.39 6.32 21.77
CA TRP A 386 0.51 6.84 22.82
C TRP A 386 0.58 5.96 24.07
N ARG A 387 -0.55 5.38 24.49
CA ARG A 387 -0.63 4.54 25.69
C ARG A 387 -0.27 3.07 25.44
N ALA A 388 -0.61 2.54 24.25
CA ALA A 388 -0.59 1.12 23.96
C ALA A 388 0.63 0.63 23.19
N LEU A 389 1.29 1.51 22.40
CA LEU A 389 2.47 1.12 21.62
C LEU A 389 3.74 1.07 22.49
N PRO A 390 4.68 0.14 22.18
CA PRO A 390 5.94 0.01 22.91
C PRO A 390 6.76 1.31 22.90
N GLN A 391 7.42 1.61 24.02
CA GLN A 391 8.38 2.71 24.10
C GLN A 391 9.74 2.20 23.57
N LYS A 392 10.01 2.39 22.30
CA LYS A 392 11.31 2.10 21.66
C LYS A 392 11.79 3.31 20.90
#